data_ace7a702f6198120ec5760f2a8ff0546
#
_entry.id   ace7a702f6198120ec5760f2a8ff0546
#
_cell.length_a   1.000
_cell.length_b   1.000
_cell.length_c   1.000
_cell.angle_alpha   90.00
_cell.angle_beta   90.00
_cell.angle_gamma   90.00
#
_symmetry.space_group_name_H-M   'P 1'
#
loop_
_entity.id
_entity.type
_entity.pdbx_description
1 polymer ?
#
loop_
_entity_poly.entity_id
_entity_poly.type
_entity_poly.pdbx_seq_one_letter_code
_entity_poly.pdbx_strand_id
1 'polypeptide(L)'
;MSMDMSRFSINGHSSIRWGGEPVARFDPFRVKEKAGDTDVIFITHDHYDHFSPEDIRRVMKEDAVLVLPESCRETAVQAGFQPAQLVTVRPGGRYTVRGIPFETVAAYNIGKKFHPKAKGWVGYIAELDGMRVYVAGDTDDTPEARAVRCDAAFLPAGGKYTMTAREAAALADAIAPQAAVPTHYGSIVGTMADGDTFAGALAEGIRCVKLI
;
A
#
# COMPACT_ATOMS: atom_id res chain seq x y z
N MET A 1 3.12 -7.13 -23.95
CA MET A 1 2.05 -6.10 -23.83
C MET A 1 2.42 -5.17 -22.68
N SER A 2 2.24 -3.87 -22.84
CA SER A 2 2.50 -2.92 -21.74
C SER A 2 1.41 -3.12 -20.68
N MET A 3 1.80 -3.28 -19.42
CA MET A 3 0.89 -3.40 -18.27
C MET A 3 0.00 -2.15 -18.16
N ASP A 4 -1.32 -2.36 -18.04
CA ASP A 4 -2.29 -1.26 -17.91
C ASP A 4 -2.39 -0.79 -16.46
N MET A 5 -1.92 0.42 -16.19
CA MET A 5 -2.00 1.07 -14.88
C MET A 5 -3.14 2.09 -14.80
N SER A 6 -3.98 2.22 -15.84
CA SER A 6 -5.01 3.26 -15.94
C SER A 6 -6.11 3.15 -14.86
N ARG A 7 -6.30 1.96 -14.28
CA ARG A 7 -7.27 1.73 -13.19
C ARG A 7 -6.76 2.12 -11.82
N PHE A 8 -5.46 2.47 -11.70
CA PHE A 8 -4.90 2.96 -10.45
C PHE A 8 -4.95 4.48 -10.37
N SER A 9 -5.25 4.98 -9.19
CA SER A 9 -5.12 6.39 -8.84
C SER A 9 -4.63 6.55 -7.41
N ILE A 10 -4.00 7.68 -7.10
CA ILE A 10 -3.55 8.04 -5.76
C ILE A 10 -4.19 9.39 -5.40
N ASN A 11 -4.90 9.45 -4.27
CA ASN A 11 -5.44 10.71 -3.75
C ASN A 11 -4.35 11.61 -3.15
N GLY A 12 -3.22 11.01 -2.84
CA GLY A 12 -2.05 11.61 -2.20
C GLY A 12 -1.44 10.64 -1.20
N HIS A 13 -0.19 10.87 -0.84
CA HIS A 13 0.55 10.06 0.13
C HIS A 13 0.61 8.57 -0.28
N SER A 14 -0.03 7.68 0.49
CA SER A 14 -0.13 6.23 0.19
C SER A 14 -1.58 5.79 -0.08
N SER A 15 -2.50 6.73 -0.34
CA SER A 15 -3.92 6.45 -0.56
C SER A 15 -4.17 5.98 -1.99
N ILE A 16 -4.09 4.68 -2.21
CA ILE A 16 -4.19 4.05 -3.54
C ILE A 16 -5.60 3.52 -3.76
N ARG A 17 -6.16 3.79 -4.95
CA ARG A 17 -7.42 3.20 -5.42
C ARG A 17 -7.17 2.32 -6.65
N TRP A 18 -7.73 1.13 -6.64
CA TRP A 18 -7.92 0.25 -7.79
C TRP A 18 -9.39 0.29 -8.23
N GLY A 19 -9.64 0.71 -9.47
CA GLY A 19 -10.99 0.89 -10.05
C GLY A 19 -11.47 -0.29 -10.89
N GLY A 20 -11.11 -1.52 -10.50
CA GLY A 20 -11.63 -2.76 -11.11
C GLY A 20 -12.89 -3.28 -10.41
N GLU A 21 -13.22 -4.55 -10.65
CA GLU A 21 -14.29 -5.26 -9.94
C GLU A 21 -13.72 -6.51 -9.26
N PRO A 22 -13.80 -6.58 -7.92
CA PRO A 22 -14.31 -5.54 -6.99
C PRO A 22 -13.40 -4.30 -6.90
N VAL A 23 -13.96 -3.14 -6.54
CA VAL A 23 -13.19 -1.93 -6.26
C VAL A 23 -12.40 -2.11 -4.97
N ALA A 24 -11.09 -1.87 -5.01
CA ALA A 24 -10.21 -1.96 -3.85
C ALA A 24 -9.51 -0.62 -3.55
N ARG A 25 -9.26 -0.35 -2.28
CA ARG A 25 -8.40 0.75 -1.84
C ARG A 25 -7.36 0.25 -0.84
N PHE A 26 -6.21 0.91 -0.86
CA PHE A 26 -5.16 0.71 0.13
C PHE A 26 -4.94 2.02 0.86
N ASP A 27 -4.96 1.97 2.20
CA ASP A 27 -4.69 3.09 3.10
C ASP A 27 -5.43 4.39 2.71
N PRO A 28 -6.77 4.42 2.60
CA PRO A 28 -7.51 5.61 2.18
C PRO A 28 -7.29 6.76 3.15
N PHE A 29 -6.73 7.87 2.64
CA PHE A 29 -6.36 9.04 3.40
C PHE A 29 -6.56 10.33 2.59
N ARG A 30 -7.11 11.38 3.21
CA ARG A 30 -7.43 12.67 2.58
C ARG A 30 -8.28 12.53 1.31
N VAL A 31 -9.21 11.61 1.33
CA VAL A 31 -10.15 11.40 0.22
C VAL A 31 -11.14 12.55 0.17
N LYS A 32 -11.18 13.30 -0.94
CA LYS A 32 -12.01 14.51 -1.07
C LYS A 32 -13.47 14.19 -1.39
N GLU A 33 -13.70 13.22 -2.26
CA GLU A 33 -15.02 12.79 -2.67
C GLU A 33 -15.60 11.74 -1.71
N LYS A 34 -16.93 11.75 -1.56
CA LYS A 34 -17.68 10.67 -0.90
C LYS A 34 -18.08 9.66 -1.98
N ALA A 35 -17.22 8.69 -2.28
CA ALA A 35 -17.44 7.75 -3.35
C ALA A 35 -18.43 6.63 -2.97
N GLY A 36 -18.32 6.04 -1.77
CA GLY A 36 -19.16 4.91 -1.35
C GLY A 36 -19.12 3.73 -2.33
N ASP A 37 -17.99 3.54 -3.02
CA ASP A 37 -17.84 2.63 -4.14
C ASP A 37 -16.93 1.42 -3.84
N THR A 38 -16.30 1.39 -2.68
CA THR A 38 -15.22 0.46 -2.36
C THR A 38 -15.75 -0.81 -1.72
N ASP A 39 -15.38 -1.96 -2.28
CA ASP A 39 -15.77 -3.29 -1.79
C ASP A 39 -14.76 -3.85 -0.78
N VAL A 40 -13.46 -3.57 -0.97
CA VAL A 40 -12.37 -4.04 -0.10
C VAL A 40 -11.41 -2.91 0.22
N ILE A 41 -11.12 -2.75 1.51
CA ILE A 41 -10.13 -1.78 1.97
C ILE A 41 -8.99 -2.54 2.65
N PHE A 42 -7.79 -2.39 2.14
CA PHE A 42 -6.57 -2.96 2.69
C PHE A 42 -5.86 -1.88 3.53
N ILE A 43 -5.63 -2.17 4.80
CA ILE A 43 -4.91 -1.31 5.74
C ILE A 43 -3.56 -1.94 6.03
N THR A 44 -2.48 -1.22 5.76
CA THR A 44 -1.12 -1.71 6.01
C THR A 44 -0.74 -1.66 7.48
N HIS A 45 -1.14 -0.59 8.17
CA HIS A 45 -0.89 -0.38 9.60
C HIS A 45 -1.80 0.72 10.19
N ASP A 46 -1.74 0.95 11.50
CA ASP A 46 -2.67 1.82 12.23
C ASP A 46 -2.16 3.25 12.50
N HIS A 47 -1.15 3.74 11.77
CA HIS A 47 -0.85 5.16 11.78
C HIS A 47 -1.95 5.97 11.10
N TYR A 48 -2.17 7.20 11.57
CA TYR A 48 -3.32 8.06 11.18
C TYR A 48 -3.40 8.38 9.68
N ASP A 49 -2.28 8.34 8.98
CA ASP A 49 -2.13 8.61 7.55
C ASP A 49 -2.30 7.36 6.66
N HIS A 50 -2.54 6.19 7.28
CA HIS A 50 -2.87 4.91 6.64
C HIS A 50 -4.20 4.35 7.14
N PHE A 51 -4.53 4.56 8.41
CA PHE A 51 -5.80 4.20 9.00
C PHE A 51 -6.57 5.48 9.39
N SER A 52 -7.32 6.05 8.44
CA SER A 52 -8.22 7.18 8.65
C SER A 52 -9.68 6.69 8.70
N PRO A 53 -10.29 6.53 9.89
CA PRO A 53 -11.67 6.05 9.99
C PRO A 53 -12.68 6.94 9.25
N GLU A 54 -12.42 8.24 9.16
CA GLU A 54 -13.27 9.16 8.42
C GLU A 54 -13.21 8.88 6.91
N ASP A 55 -12.00 8.78 6.34
CA ASP A 55 -11.81 8.52 4.91
C ASP A 55 -12.29 7.11 4.53
N ILE A 56 -12.04 6.11 5.39
CA ILE A 56 -12.56 4.76 5.19
C ILE A 56 -14.09 4.80 5.05
N ARG A 57 -14.82 5.48 5.95
CA ARG A 57 -16.28 5.58 5.87
C ARG A 57 -16.79 6.37 4.67
N ARG A 58 -15.98 7.32 4.15
CA ARG A 58 -16.32 8.07 2.93
C ARG A 58 -16.38 7.21 1.70
N VAL A 59 -15.52 6.20 1.64
CA VAL A 59 -15.31 5.41 0.42
C VAL A 59 -15.96 4.04 0.46
N MET A 60 -16.16 3.45 1.65
CA MET A 60 -16.65 2.09 1.81
C MET A 60 -18.15 1.95 1.47
N LYS A 61 -18.51 0.85 0.82
CA LYS A 61 -19.90 0.36 0.75
C LYS A 61 -20.35 -0.14 2.11
N GLU A 62 -21.65 -0.30 2.30
CA GLU A 62 -22.23 -0.81 3.56
C GLU A 62 -21.70 -2.22 3.90
N ASP A 63 -21.55 -3.07 2.89
CA ASP A 63 -21.07 -4.44 3.01
C ASP A 63 -19.54 -4.58 2.75
N ALA A 64 -18.82 -3.47 2.65
CA ALA A 64 -17.38 -3.48 2.43
C ALA A 64 -16.62 -4.20 3.56
N VAL A 65 -15.48 -4.79 3.19
CA VAL A 65 -14.61 -5.52 4.10
C VAL A 65 -13.31 -4.74 4.31
N LEU A 66 -12.87 -4.61 5.58
CA LEU A 66 -11.56 -4.08 5.94
C LEU A 66 -10.60 -5.25 6.20
N VAL A 67 -9.53 -5.31 5.43
CA VAL A 67 -8.42 -6.23 5.62
C VAL A 67 -7.31 -5.48 6.34
N LEU A 68 -6.86 -5.96 7.50
CA LEU A 68 -5.89 -5.25 8.33
C LEU A 68 -5.01 -6.22 9.14
N PRO A 69 -3.80 -5.82 9.56
CA PRO A 69 -2.99 -6.61 10.48
C PRO A 69 -3.76 -6.94 11.76
N GLU A 70 -3.54 -8.11 12.31
CA GLU A 70 -4.19 -8.52 13.56
C GLU A 70 -3.95 -7.51 14.70
N SER A 71 -2.77 -6.91 14.76
CA SER A 71 -2.42 -5.86 15.74
C SER A 71 -3.26 -4.59 15.61
N CYS A 72 -3.87 -4.33 14.45
CA CYS A 72 -4.71 -3.15 14.20
C CYS A 72 -6.20 -3.40 14.50
N ARG A 73 -6.58 -4.66 14.84
CA ARG A 73 -7.99 -5.04 15.04
C ARG A 73 -8.66 -4.24 16.16
N GLU A 74 -7.99 -4.09 17.29
CA GLU A 74 -8.54 -3.34 18.43
C GLU A 74 -8.75 -1.87 18.08
N THR A 75 -7.79 -1.24 17.40
CA THR A 75 -7.89 0.13 16.88
C THR A 75 -9.12 0.29 15.98
N ALA A 76 -9.37 -0.67 15.08
CA ALA A 76 -10.54 -0.64 14.19
C ALA A 76 -11.85 -0.77 14.95
N VAL A 77 -11.94 -1.67 15.93
CA VAL A 77 -13.14 -1.83 16.77
C VAL A 77 -13.41 -0.57 17.60
N GLN A 78 -12.38 0.02 18.20
CA GLN A 78 -12.50 1.28 18.95
C GLN A 78 -12.91 2.45 18.05
N ALA A 79 -12.50 2.44 16.78
CA ALA A 79 -12.95 3.38 15.77
C ALA A 79 -14.40 3.14 15.32
N GLY A 80 -15.09 2.07 15.79
CA GLY A 80 -16.50 1.77 15.54
C GLY A 80 -16.77 0.91 14.30
N PHE A 81 -15.76 0.26 13.72
CA PHE A 81 -15.97 -0.76 12.68
C PHE A 81 -16.48 -2.06 13.29
N GLN A 82 -17.48 -2.68 12.65
CA GLN A 82 -18.08 -3.90 13.17
C GLN A 82 -17.12 -5.09 13.01
N PRO A 83 -16.97 -5.97 14.00
CA PRO A 83 -16.10 -7.14 13.90
C PRO A 83 -16.37 -8.03 12.67
N ALA A 84 -17.61 -8.09 12.20
CA ALA A 84 -17.98 -8.84 10.99
C ALA A 84 -17.43 -8.25 9.68
N GLN A 85 -17.05 -6.98 9.67
CA GLN A 85 -16.42 -6.31 8.53
C GLN A 85 -14.90 -6.49 8.49
N LEU A 86 -14.30 -7.03 9.56
CA LEU A 86 -12.84 -7.09 9.72
C LEU A 86 -12.30 -8.47 9.34
N VAL A 87 -11.37 -8.49 8.40
CA VAL A 87 -10.53 -9.66 8.08
C VAL A 87 -9.12 -9.38 8.56
N THR A 88 -8.68 -10.08 9.60
CA THR A 88 -7.35 -9.90 10.16
C THR A 88 -6.33 -10.80 9.47
N VAL A 89 -5.13 -10.24 9.24
CA VAL A 89 -4.03 -10.91 8.56
C VAL A 89 -2.74 -10.85 9.39
N ARG A 90 -1.80 -11.73 9.06
CA ARG A 90 -0.45 -11.77 9.63
C ARG A 90 0.60 -11.76 8.51
N PRO A 91 1.82 -11.28 8.76
CA PRO A 91 2.90 -11.34 7.78
C PRO A 91 3.16 -12.77 7.26
N GLY A 92 3.38 -12.90 5.95
CA GLY A 92 3.65 -14.19 5.29
C GLY A 92 2.40 -15.06 5.05
N GLY A 93 1.19 -14.53 5.31
CA GLY A 93 -0.07 -15.24 5.06
C GLY A 93 -0.53 -15.14 3.61
N ARG A 94 -1.44 -16.07 3.23
CA ARG A 94 -2.15 -16.07 1.95
C ARG A 94 -3.64 -16.11 2.21
N TYR A 95 -4.37 -15.26 1.52
CA TYR A 95 -5.78 -15.03 1.77
C TYR A 95 -6.54 -14.78 0.48
N THR A 96 -7.87 -14.83 0.56
CA THR A 96 -8.77 -14.36 -0.51
C THR A 96 -9.93 -13.63 0.12
N VAL A 97 -10.23 -12.41 -0.36
CA VAL A 97 -11.37 -11.60 0.10
C VAL A 97 -12.08 -11.03 -1.11
N ARG A 98 -13.42 -11.18 -1.17
CA ARG A 98 -14.25 -10.71 -2.29
C ARG A 98 -13.71 -11.14 -3.66
N GLY A 99 -13.13 -12.33 -3.77
CA GLY A 99 -12.55 -12.83 -5.01
C GLY A 99 -11.15 -12.31 -5.33
N ILE A 100 -10.56 -11.43 -4.53
CA ILE A 100 -9.17 -10.97 -4.66
C ILE A 100 -8.26 -11.92 -3.87
N PRO A 101 -7.41 -12.73 -4.53
CA PRO A 101 -6.32 -13.44 -3.85
C PRO A 101 -5.22 -12.45 -3.47
N PHE A 102 -4.62 -12.62 -2.30
CA PHE A 102 -3.48 -11.80 -1.90
C PHE A 102 -2.55 -12.50 -0.91
N GLU A 103 -1.32 -12.03 -0.88
CA GLU A 103 -0.29 -12.41 0.08
C GLU A 103 0.08 -11.20 0.93
N THR A 104 0.60 -11.44 2.13
CA THR A 104 1.08 -10.38 3.02
C THR A 104 2.58 -10.48 3.21
N VAL A 105 3.26 -9.34 3.20
CA VAL A 105 4.70 -9.20 3.40
C VAL A 105 4.94 -8.40 4.66
N ALA A 106 5.89 -8.80 5.52
CA ALA A 106 6.23 -8.00 6.69
C ALA A 106 6.73 -6.61 6.28
N ALA A 107 6.11 -5.55 6.82
CA ALA A 107 6.49 -4.17 6.61
C ALA A 107 7.05 -3.59 7.91
N TYR A 108 8.32 -3.15 7.89
CA TYR A 108 8.99 -2.62 9.07
C TYR A 108 10.24 -1.81 8.73
N ASN A 109 10.72 -1.03 9.71
CA ASN A 109 11.96 -0.28 9.58
C ASN A 109 13.18 -1.05 10.10
N ILE A 110 14.32 -0.77 9.50
CA ILE A 110 15.66 -1.19 9.96
C ILE A 110 16.37 0.01 10.60
N GLY A 111 16.61 -0.07 11.91
CA GLY A 111 17.30 1.00 12.63
C GLY A 111 16.51 2.28 12.90
N LYS A 112 15.22 2.34 12.52
CA LYS A 112 14.30 3.45 12.82
C LYS A 112 13.26 3.04 13.86
N LYS A 113 12.69 4.01 14.60
CA LYS A 113 11.75 3.75 15.72
C LYS A 113 10.29 3.59 15.27
N PHE A 114 9.94 3.99 14.04
CA PHE A 114 8.55 4.26 13.65
C PHE A 114 7.75 3.01 13.33
N HIS A 115 8.37 2.00 12.69
CA HIS A 115 7.71 0.79 12.24
C HIS A 115 8.46 -0.45 12.73
N PRO A 116 8.31 -0.80 14.04
CA PRO A 116 9.03 -1.96 14.58
C PRO A 116 8.44 -3.27 14.06
N LYS A 117 9.29 -4.23 13.69
CA LYS A 117 8.89 -5.55 13.16
C LYS A 117 7.90 -6.30 14.08
N ALA A 118 8.02 -6.11 15.40
CA ALA A 118 7.14 -6.75 16.38
C ALA A 118 5.66 -6.33 16.30
N LYS A 119 5.34 -5.23 15.61
CA LYS A 119 3.95 -4.82 15.36
C LYS A 119 3.21 -5.74 14.39
N GLY A 120 3.92 -6.52 13.59
CA GLY A 120 3.30 -7.42 12.62
C GLY A 120 2.52 -6.70 11.51
N TRP A 121 2.90 -5.46 11.18
CA TRP A 121 2.35 -4.69 10.07
C TRP A 121 2.76 -5.27 8.72
N VAL A 122 2.00 -5.01 7.68
CA VAL A 122 2.14 -5.70 6.40
C VAL A 122 2.06 -4.77 5.20
N GLY A 123 2.79 -5.14 4.13
CA GLY A 123 2.42 -4.81 2.77
C GLY A 123 1.60 -5.94 2.17
N TYR A 124 0.96 -5.69 1.03
CA TYR A 124 0.08 -6.61 0.33
C TYR A 124 0.58 -6.89 -1.09
N ILE A 125 0.55 -8.15 -1.51
CA ILE A 125 0.67 -8.53 -2.92
C ILE A 125 -0.71 -9.01 -3.35
N ALA A 126 -1.50 -8.16 -3.99
CA ALA A 126 -2.86 -8.47 -4.44
C ALA A 126 -2.87 -8.86 -5.93
N GLU A 127 -3.70 -9.84 -6.29
CA GLU A 127 -3.96 -10.19 -7.69
C GLU A 127 -5.16 -9.37 -8.19
N LEU A 128 -4.89 -8.41 -9.05
CA LEU A 128 -5.86 -7.47 -9.59
C LEU A 128 -5.86 -7.56 -11.12
N ASP A 129 -6.93 -8.06 -11.73
CA ASP A 129 -7.04 -8.35 -13.17
C ASP A 129 -5.83 -9.17 -13.72
N GLY A 130 -5.42 -10.19 -12.98
CA GLY A 130 -4.29 -11.05 -13.36
C GLY A 130 -2.90 -10.42 -13.17
N MET A 131 -2.82 -9.20 -12.61
CA MET A 131 -1.57 -8.54 -12.22
C MET A 131 -1.30 -8.79 -10.74
N ARG A 132 -0.07 -9.12 -10.41
CA ARG A 132 0.43 -9.16 -9.03
C ARG A 132 0.93 -7.76 -8.65
N VAL A 133 0.22 -7.10 -7.76
CA VAL A 133 0.48 -5.72 -7.35
C VAL A 133 0.96 -5.68 -5.91
N TYR A 134 2.18 -5.23 -5.69
CA TYR A 134 2.74 -5.04 -4.36
C TYR A 134 2.52 -3.61 -3.86
N VAL A 135 1.79 -3.46 -2.78
CA VAL A 135 1.67 -2.23 -2.01
C VAL A 135 2.47 -2.42 -0.72
N ALA A 136 3.61 -1.77 -0.62
CA ALA A 136 4.59 -2.06 0.42
C ALA A 136 4.16 -1.60 1.83
N GLY A 137 3.30 -0.57 1.92
CA GLY A 137 3.08 0.14 3.19
C GLY A 137 4.35 0.88 3.63
N ASP A 138 4.43 1.21 4.91
CA ASP A 138 5.60 1.87 5.47
C ASP A 138 6.66 0.85 5.87
N THR A 139 7.69 0.76 5.06
CA THR A 139 8.78 -0.20 5.22
C THR A 139 10.11 0.39 4.78
N ASP A 140 11.19 -0.20 5.26
CA ASP A 140 12.52 -0.05 4.68
C ASP A 140 12.79 -1.20 3.68
N ASP A 141 13.96 -1.19 3.07
CA ASP A 141 14.47 -2.21 2.16
C ASP A 141 14.84 -3.49 2.95
N THR A 142 13.81 -4.27 3.28
CA THR A 142 13.91 -5.47 4.11
C THR A 142 14.16 -6.72 3.26
N PRO A 143 14.74 -7.81 3.84
CA PRO A 143 14.87 -9.08 3.13
C PRO A 143 13.55 -9.63 2.58
N GLU A 144 12.46 -9.46 3.35
CA GLU A 144 11.12 -9.89 2.94
C GLU A 144 10.60 -9.09 1.75
N ALA A 145 10.82 -7.75 1.74
CA ALA A 145 10.45 -6.89 0.61
C ALA A 145 11.25 -7.23 -0.65
N ARG A 146 12.56 -7.48 -0.54
CA ARG A 146 13.43 -7.92 -1.67
C ARG A 146 13.01 -9.26 -2.26
N ALA A 147 12.41 -10.13 -1.47
CA ALA A 147 11.95 -11.44 -1.91
C ALA A 147 10.63 -11.40 -2.71
N VAL A 148 9.95 -10.25 -2.74
CA VAL A 148 8.68 -10.06 -3.47
C VAL A 148 8.87 -10.32 -4.96
N ARG A 149 7.85 -10.92 -5.58
CA ARG A 149 7.72 -11.04 -7.03
C ARG A 149 6.36 -10.51 -7.44
N CYS A 150 6.37 -9.43 -8.23
CA CYS A 150 5.16 -8.74 -8.65
C CYS A 150 5.35 -8.09 -10.03
N ASP A 151 4.24 -7.68 -10.64
CA ASP A 151 4.23 -6.96 -11.91
C ASP A 151 4.32 -5.45 -11.70
N ALA A 152 3.69 -4.94 -10.63
CA ALA A 152 3.79 -3.55 -10.20
C ALA A 152 4.13 -3.45 -8.71
N ALA A 153 4.96 -2.47 -8.33
CA ALA A 153 5.32 -2.19 -6.95
C ALA A 153 5.05 -0.72 -6.58
N PHE A 154 4.24 -0.49 -5.55
CA PHE A 154 4.00 0.80 -4.92
C PHE A 154 4.90 0.90 -3.69
N LEU A 155 5.89 1.80 -3.74
CA LEU A 155 6.98 1.85 -2.77
C LEU A 155 7.07 3.22 -2.10
N PRO A 156 7.18 3.30 -0.75
CA PRO A 156 7.32 4.57 -0.05
C PRO A 156 8.70 5.18 -0.34
N ALA A 157 8.72 6.47 -0.72
CA ALA A 157 9.91 7.17 -1.21
C ALA A 157 10.20 8.50 -0.49
N GLY A 158 9.46 8.83 0.57
CA GLY A 158 9.52 10.13 1.25
C GLY A 158 10.67 10.30 2.26
N GLY A 159 11.50 9.30 2.49
CA GLY A 159 12.61 9.34 3.45
C GLY A 159 12.13 9.23 4.90
N LYS A 160 12.64 10.00 5.78
CA LYS A 160 12.48 10.11 7.25
C LYS A 160 11.86 8.89 8.00
N TYR A 161 10.67 8.49 7.65
CA TYR A 161 9.92 7.39 8.28
C TYR A 161 10.04 6.07 7.53
N THR A 162 10.35 6.13 6.25
CA THR A 162 10.46 5.03 5.30
C THR A 162 11.76 5.14 4.50
N MET A 163 11.83 4.49 3.36
CA MET A 163 12.95 4.61 2.41
C MET A 163 13.04 6.02 1.83
N THR A 164 14.24 6.48 1.58
CA THR A 164 14.49 7.60 0.67
C THR A 164 14.12 7.18 -0.77
N ALA A 165 13.95 8.14 -1.67
CA ALA A 165 13.65 7.87 -3.07
C ALA A 165 14.68 6.94 -3.74
N ARG A 166 15.97 7.08 -3.40
CA ARG A 166 17.05 6.21 -3.91
C ARG A 166 17.00 4.80 -3.33
N GLU A 167 16.71 4.66 -2.04
CA GLU A 167 16.54 3.34 -1.41
C GLU A 167 15.31 2.61 -1.96
N ALA A 168 14.21 3.33 -2.19
CA ALA A 168 13.00 2.78 -2.79
C ALA A 168 13.24 2.33 -4.25
N ALA A 169 14.04 3.08 -5.03
CA ALA A 169 14.46 2.67 -6.37
C ALA A 169 15.34 1.41 -6.32
N ALA A 170 16.29 1.34 -5.38
CA ALA A 170 17.14 0.15 -5.20
C ALA A 170 16.33 -1.10 -4.81
N LEU A 171 15.26 -0.93 -4.00
CA LEU A 171 14.33 -2.01 -3.73
C LEU A 171 13.53 -2.40 -4.99
N ALA A 172 13.06 -1.43 -5.78
CA ALA A 172 12.40 -1.72 -7.06
C ALA A 172 13.31 -2.52 -8.00
N ASP A 173 14.60 -2.15 -8.09
CA ASP A 173 15.58 -2.88 -8.90
C ASP A 173 15.78 -4.33 -8.42
N ALA A 174 15.77 -4.55 -7.11
CA ALA A 174 15.87 -5.90 -6.52
C ALA A 174 14.62 -6.76 -6.76
N ILE A 175 13.42 -6.16 -6.75
CA ILE A 175 12.14 -6.81 -7.06
C ILE A 175 12.01 -7.06 -8.58
N ALA A 176 12.52 -6.15 -9.38
CA ALA A 176 12.44 -6.09 -10.85
C ALA A 176 11.00 -6.18 -11.40
N PRO A 177 10.05 -5.32 -10.95
CA PRO A 177 8.71 -5.28 -11.49
C PRO A 177 8.70 -4.63 -12.89
N GLN A 178 7.63 -4.84 -13.66
CA GLN A 178 7.44 -4.11 -14.93
C GLN A 178 7.17 -2.61 -14.71
N ALA A 179 6.53 -2.25 -13.59
CA ALA A 179 6.30 -0.87 -13.20
C ALA A 179 6.55 -0.63 -11.71
N ALA A 180 7.13 0.52 -11.39
CA ALA A 180 7.33 1.00 -10.03
C ALA A 180 6.65 2.37 -9.84
N VAL A 181 5.91 2.51 -8.73
CA VAL A 181 5.13 3.70 -8.39
C VAL A 181 5.63 4.24 -7.05
N PRO A 182 6.25 5.42 -7.01
CA PRO A 182 6.62 6.03 -5.76
C PRO A 182 5.38 6.53 -5.00
N THR A 183 5.33 6.29 -3.70
CA THR A 183 4.28 6.72 -2.77
C THR A 183 4.87 7.40 -1.55
N HIS A 184 4.04 7.88 -0.63
CA HIS A 184 4.45 8.41 0.68
C HIS A 184 5.44 9.59 0.59
N TYR A 185 5.26 10.50 -0.40
CA TYR A 185 6.08 11.70 -0.58
C TYR A 185 5.23 12.91 -0.97
N GLY A 186 5.82 14.10 -0.93
CA GLY A 186 5.20 15.34 -1.44
C GLY A 186 4.07 15.93 -0.60
N SER A 187 3.78 15.38 0.60
CA SER A 187 2.70 15.90 1.45
C SER A 187 3.10 15.98 2.94
N ILE A 188 2.99 14.89 3.70
CA ILE A 188 3.38 14.83 5.13
C ILE A 188 4.90 14.80 5.26
N VAL A 189 5.56 14.12 4.34
CA VAL A 189 6.99 13.88 4.32
C VAL A 189 7.50 13.93 2.88
N GLY A 190 8.80 14.18 2.74
CA GLY A 190 9.42 14.32 1.42
C GLY A 190 8.95 15.56 0.66
N THR A 191 9.33 15.63 -0.59
CA THR A 191 8.98 16.70 -1.53
C THR A 191 8.54 16.10 -2.86
N MET A 192 7.93 16.89 -3.74
CA MET A 192 7.56 16.41 -5.09
C MET A 192 8.77 15.97 -5.91
N ALA A 193 9.96 16.52 -5.64
CA ALA A 193 11.21 16.12 -6.28
C ALA A 193 11.66 14.68 -5.95
N ASP A 194 11.14 14.07 -4.87
CA ASP A 194 11.46 12.69 -4.53
C ASP A 194 10.90 11.71 -5.57
N GLY A 195 9.76 12.02 -6.19
CA GLY A 195 9.24 11.26 -7.32
C GLY A 195 10.15 11.30 -8.55
N ASP A 196 10.77 12.44 -8.84
CA ASP A 196 11.75 12.57 -9.93
C ASP A 196 13.07 11.87 -9.58
N THR A 197 13.51 11.99 -8.33
CA THR A 197 14.70 11.28 -7.82
C THR A 197 14.52 9.76 -7.90
N PHE A 198 13.35 9.26 -7.53
CA PHE A 198 12.99 7.85 -7.66
C PHE A 198 13.05 7.40 -9.11
N ALA A 199 12.38 8.13 -10.01
CA ALA A 199 12.34 7.81 -11.44
C ALA A 199 13.74 7.80 -12.08
N GLY A 200 14.59 8.76 -11.74
CA GLY A 200 15.96 8.86 -12.26
C GLY A 200 16.95 7.86 -11.67
N ALA A 201 16.57 7.15 -10.60
CA ALA A 201 17.40 6.15 -9.95
C ALA A 201 17.02 4.70 -10.29
N LEU A 202 15.88 4.48 -10.97
CA LEU A 202 15.45 3.14 -11.38
C LEU A 202 16.36 2.56 -12.46
N ALA A 203 16.59 1.25 -12.41
CA ALA A 203 17.29 0.51 -13.44
C ALA A 203 16.52 0.54 -14.78
N GLU A 204 17.29 0.38 -15.87
CA GLU A 204 16.71 0.25 -17.20
C GLU A 204 15.71 -0.92 -17.28
N GLY A 205 14.57 -0.71 -17.95
CA GLY A 205 13.52 -1.72 -18.10
C GLY A 205 12.39 -1.64 -17.06
N ILE A 206 12.55 -0.93 -15.95
CA ILE A 206 11.47 -0.67 -14.99
C ILE A 206 10.78 0.65 -15.33
N ARG A 207 9.49 0.60 -15.68
CA ARG A 207 8.71 1.80 -15.98
C ARG A 207 8.34 2.53 -14.68
N CYS A 208 8.78 3.77 -14.51
CA CYS A 208 8.25 4.64 -13.45
C CYS A 208 6.85 5.14 -13.81
N VAL A 209 5.90 4.99 -12.89
CA VAL A 209 4.54 5.54 -13.01
C VAL A 209 4.28 6.48 -11.85
N LYS A 210 4.32 7.79 -12.09
CA LYS A 210 3.98 8.80 -11.08
C LYS A 210 2.49 9.06 -11.10
N LEU A 211 1.80 8.83 -9.97
CA LEU A 211 0.35 9.02 -9.79
C LEU A 211 0.01 10.14 -8.80
N ILE A 212 1.05 10.73 -8.15
CA ILE A 212 0.96 11.90 -7.27
C ILE A 212 1.41 13.14 -8.04
#